data_8dbcae0d4643c0d36efcf92b3205b4dc
#
_entry.id   8dbcae0d4643c0d36efcf92b3205b4dc
#
_cell.length_a   1.000
_cell.length_b   1.000
_cell.length_c   1.000
_cell.angle_alpha   90.00
_cell.angle_beta   90.00
_cell.angle_gamma   90.00
#
_symmetry.space_group_name_H-M   'P 1'
#
loop_
_entity.id
_entity.type
_entity.pdbx_description
1 polymer ?
#
loop_
_entity_poly.entity_id
_entity_poly.type
_entity_poly.pdbx_seq_one_letter_code
_entity_poly.pdbx_strand_id
1 'polypeptide(L)'
;MLLLGVVSCGEAMSGTPVTAVNTVTSGGGQAKSGEPDPSVPRVSNPKRLRGSDPCALLTQAQLTALGLPSANKAAQAQWGEAKCTWSGDIRATLSPDTKGRGLADYYARQKAFDNFKSSQVVGYPAVWADFAHTICSVMVGVADDQVLVVHVGSVSSRSKAQGNPCGYGETVAAEVLKNLPVGG
;
A
#
# COMPACT_ATOMS: atom_id res chain seq x y z
N MET A 1 53.05 -40.99 14.37
CA MET A 1 54.01 -39.95 14.74
C MET A 1 53.19 -38.83 15.33
N LEU A 2 53.00 -38.83 16.65
CA LEU A 2 53.72 -38.07 17.67
C LEU A 2 53.79 -36.57 17.36
N LEU A 3 53.41 -35.60 18.17
CA LEU A 3 53.42 -35.30 19.63
C LEU A 3 52.55 -34.05 19.81
N LEU A 4 51.72 -33.98 20.82
CA LEU A 4 51.92 -33.45 22.18
C LEU A 4 52.18 -31.94 22.31
N GLY A 5 51.28 -31.32 23.04
CA GLY A 5 51.52 -30.46 24.20
C GLY A 5 51.22 -28.99 23.88
N VAL A 6 50.66 -28.16 24.72
CA VAL A 6 50.85 -27.95 26.15
C VAL A 6 49.72 -27.09 26.70
N VAL A 7 49.29 -27.38 27.89
CA VAL A 7 48.46 -26.57 28.80
C VAL A 7 49.26 -25.36 29.33
N SER A 8 48.60 -24.19 29.41
CA SER A 8 49.10 -23.15 30.33
C SER A 8 47.92 -22.49 31.03
N CYS A 9 47.92 -22.67 32.34
CA CYS A 9 47.14 -21.96 33.34
C CYS A 9 47.78 -20.59 33.66
N GLY A 10 47.00 -19.67 34.18
CA GLY A 10 47.42 -18.47 34.90
C GLY A 10 46.55 -17.30 34.52
N GLU A 11 45.99 -16.48 35.32
CA GLU A 11 46.04 -16.14 36.73
C GLU A 11 44.84 -15.26 37.02
N ALA A 12 44.25 -15.40 38.18
CA ALA A 12 43.23 -14.52 38.73
C ALA A 12 43.86 -13.19 39.15
N MET A 13 43.38 -12.08 38.61
CA MET A 13 43.63 -10.73 39.12
C MET A 13 42.36 -10.16 39.69
N SER A 14 42.33 -10.03 41.01
CA SER A 14 41.37 -9.21 41.73
C SER A 14 41.62 -7.74 41.42
N GLY A 15 40.61 -7.06 40.85
CA GLY A 15 40.58 -5.62 40.61
C GLY A 15 39.26 -5.03 41.09
N THR A 16 39.38 -4.06 41.97
CA THR A 16 38.39 -3.24 42.67
C THR A 16 37.28 -2.68 41.78
N PRO A 17 36.03 -2.45 42.28
CA PRO A 17 34.93 -1.91 41.52
C PRO A 17 35.12 -0.41 41.25
N VAL A 18 35.26 -0.02 40.01
CA VAL A 18 35.14 1.38 39.55
C VAL A 18 33.70 1.67 39.21
N THR A 19 33.24 2.78 39.78
CA THR A 19 31.93 3.38 39.65
C THR A 19 31.48 3.46 38.19
N ALA A 20 30.27 2.99 37.93
CA ALA A 20 29.63 3.02 36.62
C ALA A 20 29.48 4.44 36.10
N VAL A 21 30.18 4.76 35.03
CA VAL A 21 29.86 5.90 34.16
C VAL A 21 28.66 5.49 33.28
N ASN A 22 27.54 6.21 33.38
CA ASN A 22 26.39 6.07 32.52
C ASN A 22 26.80 6.30 31.07
N THR A 23 27.10 5.24 30.35
CA THR A 23 27.14 5.27 28.87
C THR A 23 25.71 5.34 28.39
N VAL A 24 25.30 6.50 27.83
CA VAL A 24 24.07 6.67 27.09
C VAL A 24 24.19 5.76 25.86
N THR A 25 23.64 4.57 25.97
CA THR A 25 23.46 3.67 24.83
C THR A 25 22.40 4.33 23.96
N SER A 26 22.79 4.84 22.80
CA SER A 26 21.87 5.17 21.70
C SER A 26 21.06 3.92 21.41
N GLY A 27 19.88 3.87 21.96
CA GLY A 27 18.90 2.83 21.67
C GLY A 27 18.50 2.93 20.20
N GLY A 28 19.05 2.06 19.37
CA GLY A 28 18.46 1.69 18.13
C GLY A 28 17.08 1.13 18.44
N GLY A 29 16.03 1.94 18.19
CA GLY A 29 14.65 1.52 18.35
C GLY A 29 14.38 0.35 17.44
N GLN A 30 14.40 -0.85 17.97
CA GLN A 30 13.73 -1.98 17.36
C GLN A 30 12.24 -1.63 17.32
N ALA A 31 11.70 -1.38 16.13
CA ALA A 31 10.28 -1.25 15.92
C ALA A 31 9.60 -2.51 16.47
N LYS A 32 8.83 -2.34 17.54
CA LYS A 32 7.97 -3.39 18.06
C LYS A 32 7.02 -3.81 16.95
N SER A 33 7.18 -5.03 16.43
CA SER A 33 6.25 -5.65 15.51
C SER A 33 4.89 -5.75 16.20
N GLY A 34 3.93 -4.91 15.78
CA GLY A 34 2.55 -5.02 16.24
C GLY A 34 1.86 -3.72 16.63
N GLU A 35 2.56 -2.62 16.87
CA GLU A 35 1.90 -1.34 17.17
C GLU A 35 1.64 -0.58 15.87
N PRO A 36 0.39 -0.13 15.64
CA PRO A 36 0.05 0.61 14.43
C PRO A 36 0.87 1.89 14.35
N ASP A 37 1.47 2.16 13.20
CA ASP A 37 2.19 3.41 12.95
C ASP A 37 1.19 4.59 13.04
N PRO A 38 1.38 5.54 13.97
CA PRO A 38 0.45 6.67 14.16
C PRO A 38 0.44 7.62 12.96
N SER A 39 1.41 7.55 12.05
CA SER A 39 1.41 8.33 10.80
C SER A 39 0.47 7.79 9.74
N VAL A 40 0.00 6.55 9.89
CA VAL A 40 -0.94 5.90 8.95
C VAL A 40 -2.37 6.15 9.39
N PRO A 41 -3.19 6.85 8.59
CA PRO A 41 -4.58 7.11 8.94
C PRO A 41 -5.39 5.81 9.06
N ARG A 42 -6.23 5.71 10.10
CA ARG A 42 -7.14 4.60 10.34
C ARG A 42 -8.40 4.68 9.50
N VAL A 43 -8.98 3.52 9.19
CA VAL A 43 -10.26 3.42 8.48
C VAL A 43 -11.42 3.41 9.47
N SER A 44 -12.23 4.47 9.49
CA SER A 44 -13.35 4.61 10.44
C SER A 44 -14.56 3.72 10.11
N ASN A 45 -14.83 3.50 8.82
CA ASN A 45 -15.99 2.74 8.33
C ASN A 45 -15.51 1.64 7.38
N PRO A 46 -14.94 0.53 7.89
CA PRO A 46 -14.31 -0.45 7.04
C PRO A 46 -15.30 -1.11 6.07
N LYS A 47 -14.79 -1.38 4.88
CA LYS A 47 -15.47 -2.12 3.81
C LYS A 47 -14.71 -3.42 3.54
N ARG A 48 -15.43 -4.46 3.15
CA ARG A 48 -14.83 -5.74 2.79
C ARG A 48 -14.50 -5.78 1.30
N LEU A 49 -13.21 -5.81 0.99
CA LEU A 49 -12.68 -5.97 -0.37
C LEU A 49 -12.18 -7.39 -0.61
N ARG A 50 -11.77 -8.08 0.46
CA ARG A 50 -11.24 -9.45 0.40
C ARG A 50 -12.26 -10.41 -0.23
N GLY A 51 -11.81 -11.16 -1.25
CA GLY A 51 -12.65 -12.12 -1.98
C GLY A 51 -13.56 -11.47 -3.04
N SER A 52 -13.47 -10.16 -3.27
CA SER A 52 -14.22 -9.51 -4.34
C SER A 52 -13.60 -9.80 -5.70
N ASP A 53 -14.45 -9.98 -6.72
CA ASP A 53 -14.01 -9.99 -8.11
C ASP A 53 -13.78 -8.56 -8.59
N PRO A 54 -12.55 -8.16 -8.93
CA PRO A 54 -12.27 -6.79 -9.36
C PRO A 54 -12.99 -6.38 -10.66
N CYS A 55 -13.40 -7.33 -11.49
CA CYS A 55 -14.17 -7.06 -12.70
C CYS A 55 -15.66 -6.77 -12.41
N ALA A 56 -16.15 -7.17 -11.24
CA ALA A 56 -17.51 -6.94 -10.80
C ALA A 56 -17.67 -5.72 -9.86
N LEU A 57 -16.56 -5.02 -9.53
CA LEU A 57 -16.60 -3.88 -8.61
C LEU A 57 -17.27 -2.62 -9.17
N LEU A 58 -17.46 -2.52 -10.47
CA LEU A 58 -18.18 -1.44 -11.14
C LEU A 58 -19.36 -2.00 -11.92
N THR A 59 -20.53 -1.39 -11.75
CA THR A 59 -21.72 -1.70 -12.56
C THR A 59 -21.58 -1.12 -13.97
N GLN A 60 -22.36 -1.63 -14.92
CA GLN A 60 -22.38 -1.12 -16.30
C GLN A 60 -22.75 0.38 -16.35
N ALA A 61 -23.68 0.83 -15.50
CA ALA A 61 -24.06 2.24 -15.41
C ALA A 61 -22.89 3.11 -14.94
N GLN A 62 -22.13 2.64 -13.96
CA GLN A 62 -20.93 3.33 -13.45
C GLN A 62 -19.82 3.37 -14.51
N LEU A 63 -19.57 2.27 -15.22
CA LEU A 63 -18.61 2.24 -16.34
C LEU A 63 -18.97 3.30 -17.40
N THR A 64 -20.24 3.37 -17.80
CA THR A 64 -20.74 4.38 -18.76
C THR A 64 -20.52 5.81 -18.22
N ALA A 65 -20.89 6.08 -16.97
CA ALA A 65 -20.73 7.40 -16.35
C ALA A 65 -19.25 7.82 -16.26
N LEU A 66 -18.36 6.88 -15.99
CA LEU A 66 -16.92 7.07 -15.97
C LEU A 66 -16.31 7.22 -17.38
N GLY A 67 -17.00 6.79 -18.43
CA GLY A 67 -16.49 6.76 -19.80
C GLY A 67 -15.51 5.60 -20.03
N LEU A 68 -15.67 4.52 -19.25
CA LEU A 68 -14.95 3.27 -19.43
C LEU A 68 -15.76 2.32 -20.33
N PRO A 69 -15.10 1.49 -21.16
CA PRO A 69 -15.81 0.49 -21.97
C PRO A 69 -16.41 -0.60 -21.08
N SER A 70 -17.41 -1.32 -21.59
CA SER A 70 -17.94 -2.52 -20.91
C SER A 70 -16.98 -3.71 -20.96
N ALA A 71 -16.17 -3.79 -22.02
CA ALA A 71 -15.17 -4.85 -22.17
C ALA A 71 -14.01 -4.63 -21.20
N ASN A 72 -13.61 -5.69 -20.50
CA ASN A 72 -12.52 -5.68 -19.55
C ASN A 72 -11.57 -6.88 -19.74
N LYS A 73 -10.45 -6.85 -19.07
CA LYS A 73 -9.46 -7.94 -19.05
C LYS A 73 -9.08 -8.27 -17.62
N ALA A 74 -9.44 -9.48 -17.19
CA ALA A 74 -8.96 -10.04 -15.93
C ALA A 74 -7.50 -10.48 -16.06
N ALA A 75 -6.71 -10.29 -15.00
CA ALA A 75 -5.32 -10.71 -14.89
C ALA A 75 -4.94 -10.85 -13.40
N GLN A 76 -3.67 -11.12 -13.11
CA GLN A 76 -3.13 -11.07 -11.75
C GLN A 76 -2.29 -9.81 -11.54
N ALA A 77 -2.37 -9.22 -10.37
CA ALA A 77 -1.46 -8.18 -9.88
C ALA A 77 -0.12 -8.80 -9.47
N GLN A 78 0.90 -7.95 -9.27
CA GLN A 78 2.25 -8.42 -8.90
C GLN A 78 2.28 -9.16 -7.56
N TRP A 79 1.36 -8.84 -6.65
CA TRP A 79 1.19 -9.51 -5.34
C TRP A 79 0.28 -10.74 -5.38
N GLY A 80 -0.08 -11.21 -6.60
CA GLY A 80 -0.76 -12.49 -6.83
C GLY A 80 -2.28 -12.48 -6.63
N GLU A 81 -2.90 -11.32 -6.38
CA GLU A 81 -4.36 -11.19 -6.35
C GLU A 81 -4.91 -10.82 -7.72
N ALA A 82 -6.20 -11.07 -7.93
CA ALA A 82 -6.86 -10.73 -9.18
C ALA A 82 -6.88 -9.21 -9.41
N LYS A 83 -6.78 -8.79 -10.67
CA LYS A 83 -7.01 -7.41 -11.10
C LYS A 83 -7.87 -7.38 -12.35
N CYS A 84 -8.55 -6.26 -12.58
CA CYS A 84 -9.34 -6.04 -13.78
C CYS A 84 -8.95 -4.73 -14.46
N THR A 85 -8.81 -4.74 -15.79
CA THR A 85 -8.42 -3.58 -16.57
C THR A 85 -9.46 -3.29 -17.65
N TRP A 86 -9.91 -2.05 -17.72
CA TRP A 86 -10.67 -1.48 -18.82
C TRP A 86 -9.74 -0.60 -19.65
N SER A 87 -9.82 -0.72 -20.98
CA SER A 87 -8.92 0.00 -21.89
C SER A 87 -9.72 0.64 -23.03
N GLY A 88 -9.65 1.96 -23.08
CA GLY A 88 -10.25 2.83 -24.12
C GLY A 88 -9.42 4.12 -24.17
N ASP A 89 -10.08 5.27 -24.25
CA ASP A 89 -9.43 6.60 -24.10
C ASP A 89 -8.81 6.76 -22.71
N ILE A 90 -9.30 5.99 -21.74
CA ILE A 90 -8.77 5.83 -20.40
C ILE A 90 -8.42 4.36 -20.20
N ARG A 91 -7.27 4.09 -19.62
CA ARG A 91 -6.97 2.80 -19.02
C ARG A 91 -7.19 2.89 -17.52
N ALA A 92 -8.13 2.13 -17.00
CA ALA A 92 -8.36 2.00 -15.57
C ALA A 92 -8.15 0.55 -15.13
N THR A 93 -7.39 0.35 -14.05
CA THR A 93 -7.14 -0.98 -13.48
C THR A 93 -7.53 -0.95 -12.02
N LEU A 94 -8.36 -1.89 -11.59
CA LEU A 94 -8.70 -2.15 -10.19
C LEU A 94 -7.96 -3.38 -9.71
N SER A 95 -7.27 -3.25 -8.59
CA SER A 95 -6.46 -4.33 -8.01
C SER A 95 -6.66 -4.34 -6.49
N PRO A 96 -7.41 -5.28 -5.93
CA PRO A 96 -7.41 -5.55 -4.50
C PRO A 96 -6.00 -5.88 -3.99
N ASP A 97 -5.63 -5.33 -2.84
CA ASP A 97 -4.46 -5.73 -2.04
C ASP A 97 -4.96 -6.00 -0.62
N THR A 98 -5.21 -7.28 -0.33
CA THR A 98 -5.85 -7.72 0.91
C THR A 98 -5.02 -8.73 1.69
N LYS A 99 -3.76 -8.93 1.29
CA LYS A 99 -2.82 -9.86 1.94
C LYS A 99 -1.76 -9.14 2.77
N GLY A 100 -1.67 -7.82 2.63
CA GLY A 100 -0.72 -6.97 3.34
C GLY A 100 -1.28 -6.37 4.64
N ARG A 101 -0.64 -5.31 5.10
CA ARG A 101 -1.03 -4.52 6.29
C ARG A 101 -1.77 -3.24 5.91
N GLY A 102 -2.50 -3.26 4.81
CA GLY A 102 -3.27 -2.11 4.36
C GLY A 102 -2.36 -0.94 3.92
N LEU A 103 -2.79 0.29 4.15
CA LEU A 103 -2.01 1.48 3.80
C LEU A 103 -0.66 1.55 4.52
N ALA A 104 -0.50 0.90 5.67
CA ALA A 104 0.77 0.88 6.40
C ALA A 104 1.94 0.36 5.56
N ASP A 105 1.71 -0.62 4.69
CA ASP A 105 2.75 -1.13 3.79
C ASP A 105 3.16 -0.10 2.71
N TYR A 106 2.23 0.74 2.27
CA TYR A 106 2.51 1.82 1.30
C TYR A 106 3.28 2.96 1.96
N TYR A 107 2.90 3.38 3.18
CA TYR A 107 3.63 4.39 3.95
C TYR A 107 5.05 3.91 4.30
N ALA A 108 5.21 2.65 4.72
CA ALA A 108 6.53 2.09 5.06
C ALA A 108 7.51 2.11 3.88
N ARG A 109 7.01 1.97 2.66
CA ARG A 109 7.83 1.99 1.42
C ARG A 109 7.64 3.24 0.57
N GLN A 110 7.14 4.35 1.13
CA GLN A 110 6.85 5.59 0.38
C GLN A 110 8.05 6.11 -0.44
N LYS A 111 9.27 5.86 0.02
CA LYS A 111 10.51 6.25 -0.69
C LYS A 111 10.81 5.41 -1.94
N ALA A 112 10.10 4.30 -2.14
CA ALA A 112 10.24 3.45 -3.33
C ALA A 112 9.38 3.91 -4.52
N PHE A 113 8.50 4.90 -4.30
CA PHE A 113 7.71 5.53 -5.34
C PHE A 113 8.40 6.80 -5.85
N ASP A 114 8.25 7.11 -7.12
CA ASP A 114 8.80 8.33 -7.73
C ASP A 114 8.25 9.59 -7.03
N ASN A 115 7.00 9.53 -6.60
CA ASN A 115 6.36 10.53 -5.76
C ASN A 115 5.25 9.86 -4.93
N PHE A 116 4.91 10.49 -3.79
CA PHE A 116 3.92 9.97 -2.84
C PHE A 116 3.21 11.13 -2.16
N LYS A 117 1.88 11.09 -2.14
CA LYS A 117 1.06 12.14 -1.54
C LYS A 117 -0.16 11.57 -0.84
N SER A 118 -0.37 11.95 0.41
CA SER A 118 -1.59 11.62 1.15
C SER A 118 -2.82 12.29 0.54
N SER A 119 -3.94 11.58 0.51
CA SER A 119 -5.23 12.01 -0.03
C SER A 119 -6.39 11.39 0.74
N GLN A 120 -7.61 11.66 0.30
CA GLN A 120 -8.84 11.10 0.85
C GLN A 120 -9.87 10.84 -0.27
N VAL A 121 -10.57 9.72 -0.20
CA VAL A 121 -11.68 9.38 -1.10
C VAL A 121 -12.95 9.14 -0.29
N VAL A 122 -13.91 10.05 -0.34
CA VAL A 122 -15.21 9.94 0.37
C VAL A 122 -15.04 9.56 1.85
N GLY A 123 -14.04 10.19 2.52
CA GLY A 123 -13.73 9.94 3.93
C GLY A 123 -12.82 8.73 4.19
N TYR A 124 -12.46 7.96 3.19
CA TYR A 124 -11.47 6.89 3.31
C TYR A 124 -10.06 7.44 3.11
N PRO A 125 -9.08 7.05 3.95
CA PRO A 125 -7.71 7.46 3.75
C PRO A 125 -7.17 6.89 2.44
N ALA A 126 -6.43 7.71 1.71
CA ALA A 126 -5.85 7.34 0.44
C ALA A 126 -4.46 7.93 0.25
N VAL A 127 -3.73 7.41 -0.72
CA VAL A 127 -2.47 7.98 -1.20
C VAL A 127 -2.42 7.96 -2.71
N TRP A 128 -1.76 8.96 -3.28
CA TRP A 128 -1.35 8.98 -4.67
C TRP A 128 0.11 8.56 -4.75
N ALA A 129 0.45 7.71 -5.71
CA ALA A 129 1.83 7.32 -5.98
C ALA A 129 2.08 7.21 -7.48
N ASP A 130 3.34 7.38 -7.88
CA ASP A 130 3.80 7.30 -9.28
C ASP A 130 2.92 8.11 -10.23
N PHE A 131 2.57 9.34 -9.81
CA PHE A 131 1.69 10.19 -10.58
C PHE A 131 2.46 11.15 -11.48
N ALA A 132 1.93 11.34 -12.68
CA ALA A 132 2.40 12.28 -13.69
C ALA A 132 1.19 12.89 -14.42
N HIS A 133 1.45 13.67 -15.47
CA HIS A 133 0.38 14.35 -16.22
C HIS A 133 -0.68 13.38 -16.79
N THR A 134 -0.30 12.16 -17.12
CA THR A 134 -1.18 11.18 -17.77
C THR A 134 -1.43 9.91 -16.98
N ILE A 135 -0.78 9.72 -15.84
CA ILE A 135 -0.90 8.50 -15.03
C ILE A 135 -1.02 8.83 -13.55
N CYS A 136 -1.69 7.97 -12.78
CA CYS A 136 -1.71 8.00 -11.33
C CYS A 136 -2.10 6.63 -10.77
N SER A 137 -1.48 6.26 -9.66
CA SER A 137 -1.93 5.17 -8.81
C SER A 137 -2.57 5.75 -7.56
N VAL A 138 -3.84 5.45 -7.32
CA VAL A 138 -4.58 5.83 -6.11
C VAL A 138 -4.78 4.58 -5.26
N MET A 139 -4.23 4.55 -4.06
CA MET A 139 -4.37 3.49 -3.09
C MET A 139 -5.33 3.96 -2.00
N VAL A 140 -6.49 3.31 -1.87
CA VAL A 140 -7.52 3.65 -0.88
C VAL A 140 -7.57 2.58 0.19
N GLY A 141 -7.30 2.94 1.45
CA GLY A 141 -7.51 2.08 2.60
C GLY A 141 -9.00 1.86 2.83
N VAL A 142 -9.50 0.69 2.51
CA VAL A 142 -10.92 0.34 2.69
C VAL A 142 -11.18 -0.38 4.01
N ALA A 143 -10.14 -0.98 4.59
CA ALA A 143 -10.03 -1.49 5.95
C ALA A 143 -8.56 -1.32 6.40
N ASP A 144 -8.26 -1.54 7.67
CA ASP A 144 -6.89 -1.37 8.19
C ASP A 144 -5.88 -2.34 7.55
N ASP A 145 -6.35 -3.45 6.97
CA ASP A 145 -5.56 -4.48 6.31
C ASP A 145 -5.94 -4.70 4.83
N GLN A 146 -6.75 -3.81 4.23
CA GLN A 146 -7.22 -3.95 2.85
C GLN A 146 -7.12 -2.62 2.10
N VAL A 147 -6.53 -2.66 0.92
CA VAL A 147 -6.36 -1.51 0.02
C VAL A 147 -6.98 -1.80 -1.34
N LEU A 148 -7.77 -0.87 -1.84
CA LEU A 148 -8.16 -0.82 -3.24
C LEU A 148 -7.12 0.01 -4.00
N VAL A 149 -6.39 -0.63 -4.89
CA VAL A 149 -5.47 0.05 -5.81
C VAL A 149 -6.19 0.35 -7.11
N VAL A 150 -6.25 1.63 -7.46
CA VAL A 150 -6.80 2.14 -8.72
C VAL A 150 -5.67 2.75 -9.53
N HIS A 151 -5.27 2.09 -10.61
CA HIS A 151 -4.29 2.67 -11.53
C HIS A 151 -5.00 3.25 -12.75
N VAL A 152 -4.70 4.51 -13.05
CA VAL A 152 -5.29 5.26 -14.17
C VAL A 152 -4.22 5.71 -15.14
N GLY A 153 -4.49 5.53 -16.43
CA GLY A 153 -3.70 6.10 -17.51
C GLY A 153 -4.61 6.81 -18.52
N SER A 154 -4.31 8.08 -18.82
CA SER A 154 -4.93 8.82 -19.92
C SER A 154 -4.26 8.42 -21.23
N VAL A 155 -5.01 7.82 -22.15
CA VAL A 155 -4.48 7.29 -23.41
C VAL A 155 -4.69 8.30 -24.56
N SER A 156 -5.72 9.14 -24.47
CA SER A 156 -6.00 10.16 -25.48
C SER A 156 -6.24 11.53 -24.85
N SER A 157 -6.07 12.59 -25.64
CA SER A 157 -6.35 13.97 -25.24
C SER A 157 -7.85 14.25 -24.97
N ARG A 158 -8.74 13.35 -25.39
CA ARG A 158 -10.17 13.41 -25.12
C ARG A 158 -10.58 12.70 -23.84
N SER A 159 -9.64 12.07 -23.19
CA SER A 159 -9.85 11.33 -21.94
C SER A 159 -10.36 12.25 -20.82
N LYS A 160 -11.35 11.79 -20.05
CA LYS A 160 -11.80 12.46 -18.82
C LYS A 160 -10.69 12.51 -17.73
N ALA A 161 -9.67 11.67 -17.84
CA ALA A 161 -8.51 11.63 -16.96
C ALA A 161 -7.39 12.59 -17.41
N GLN A 162 -7.54 13.26 -18.57
CA GLN A 162 -6.51 14.13 -19.11
C GLN A 162 -6.22 15.31 -18.17
N GLY A 163 -4.95 15.48 -17.82
CA GLY A 163 -4.46 16.54 -16.93
C GLY A 163 -4.77 16.34 -15.43
N ASN A 164 -5.66 15.42 -15.06
CA ASN A 164 -5.95 15.09 -13.67
C ASN A 164 -6.25 13.58 -13.47
N PRO A 165 -5.29 12.70 -13.75
CA PRO A 165 -5.49 11.26 -13.62
C PRO A 165 -5.72 10.82 -12.16
N CYS A 166 -5.15 11.51 -11.16
CA CYS A 166 -5.37 11.20 -9.76
C CYS A 166 -6.82 11.49 -9.34
N GLY A 167 -7.34 12.67 -9.64
CA GLY A 167 -8.74 13.01 -9.34
C GLY A 167 -9.73 12.09 -10.08
N TYR A 168 -9.39 11.66 -11.30
CA TYR A 168 -10.19 10.65 -11.97
C TYR A 168 -10.11 9.28 -11.27
N GLY A 169 -8.93 8.87 -10.81
CA GLY A 169 -8.73 7.65 -10.03
C GLY A 169 -9.50 7.67 -8.72
N GLU A 170 -9.57 8.81 -8.03
CA GLU A 170 -10.41 9.00 -6.84
C GLU A 170 -11.91 8.87 -7.18
N THR A 171 -12.34 9.40 -8.33
CA THR A 171 -13.73 9.24 -8.78
C THR A 171 -14.07 7.77 -9.04
N VAL A 172 -13.17 7.02 -9.68
CA VAL A 172 -13.33 5.56 -9.89
C VAL A 172 -13.40 4.84 -8.55
N ALA A 173 -12.48 5.15 -7.62
CA ALA A 173 -12.48 4.54 -6.29
C ALA A 173 -13.77 4.85 -5.51
N ALA A 174 -14.29 6.09 -5.59
CA ALA A 174 -15.54 6.49 -4.96
C ALA A 174 -16.74 5.66 -5.49
N GLU A 175 -16.78 5.37 -6.77
CA GLU A 175 -17.82 4.52 -7.36
C GLU A 175 -17.71 3.06 -6.88
N VAL A 176 -16.47 2.52 -6.77
CA VAL A 176 -16.25 1.18 -6.21
C VAL A 176 -16.67 1.11 -4.74
N LEU A 177 -16.36 2.11 -3.93
CA LEU A 177 -16.72 2.16 -2.51
C LEU A 177 -18.23 2.05 -2.26
N LYS A 178 -19.08 2.51 -3.19
CA LYS A 178 -20.54 2.36 -3.09
C LYS A 178 -20.98 0.89 -3.17
N ASN A 179 -20.21 0.06 -3.87
CA ASN A 179 -20.55 -1.35 -4.15
C ASN A 179 -19.94 -2.33 -3.14
N LEU A 180 -18.94 -1.88 -2.35
CA LEU A 180 -18.33 -2.73 -1.35
C LEU A 180 -19.24 -2.92 -0.13
N PRO A 181 -19.41 -4.17 0.37
CA PRO A 181 -20.16 -4.42 1.59
C PRO A 181 -19.46 -3.82 2.81
N VAL A 182 -20.26 -3.45 3.81
CA VAL A 182 -19.76 -2.99 5.11
C VAL A 182 -19.05 -4.14 5.83
N GLY A 183 -18.01 -3.81 6.60
CA GLY A 183 -17.21 -4.74 7.37
C GLY A 183 -15.90 -5.10 6.68
N GLY A 184 -14.84 -5.19 7.46
CA GLY A 184 -13.46 -5.52 7.06
C GLY A 184 -12.97 -6.77 7.77
#